data_a768f3c291bd897fa9cf1b3b8763e46c
#
_entry.id   a768f3c291bd897fa9cf1b3b8763e46c
#
_cell.length_a   1.000
_cell.length_b   1.000
_cell.length_c   1.000
_cell.angle_alpha   90.00
_cell.angle_beta   90.00
_cell.angle_gamma   90.00
#
_symmetry.space_group_name_H-M   'P 1'
#
loop_
_entity.id
_entity.type
_entity.pdbx_description
1 polymer ?
#
loop_
_entity_poly.entity_id
_entity_poly.type
_entity_poly.pdbx_seq_one_letter_code
_entity_poly.pdbx_strand_id
1 'polypeptide(L)'
;MDELTQPAGLVALGAAAVALIAFVLALVLAFRIRRLRADQRAVLGPSGRDDLVAHASSLQQAFEALHERVEGMAERLDARMGAAEERIDGAIAYRALVRYDAYGELSGHQSTSLALLDAGHSGVVLSSIANRETARLYCKQVHAGEGELELSPEEAEAVRIALSGEVGSVTLD
;
A
#
# COMPACT_ATOMS: atom_id res chain seq x y z
N MET A 1 -14.49 -36.20 89.32
CA MET A 1 -14.27 -36.65 87.90
C MET A 1 -15.54 -37.20 87.25
N ASP A 2 -16.66 -37.12 87.89
CA ASP A 2 -17.94 -37.73 87.42
C ASP A 2 -18.80 -36.83 86.53
N GLU A 3 -18.49 -35.54 86.44
CA GLU A 3 -19.26 -34.65 85.55
C GLU A 3 -18.95 -34.82 84.06
N LEU A 4 -17.79 -35.41 83.72
CA LEU A 4 -17.39 -35.63 82.30
C LEU A 4 -18.03 -36.89 81.70
N THR A 5 -18.65 -37.75 82.51
CA THR A 5 -19.33 -38.99 82.06
C THR A 5 -20.85 -38.80 81.93
N GLN A 6 -21.40 -37.65 82.27
CA GLN A 6 -22.79 -37.34 81.98
C GLN A 6 -23.00 -37.07 80.44
N PRO A 7 -24.17 -37.41 79.89
CA PRO A 7 -24.41 -37.25 78.44
C PRO A 7 -24.19 -35.83 77.99
N ALA A 8 -24.36 -34.82 78.83
CA ALA A 8 -24.06 -33.40 78.51
C ALA A 8 -22.56 -33.13 78.37
N GLY A 9 -21.70 -33.81 79.15
CA GLY A 9 -20.24 -33.68 79.08
C GLY A 9 -19.64 -34.29 77.76
N LEU A 10 -20.20 -35.43 77.36
CA LEU A 10 -19.80 -36.07 76.08
C LEU A 10 -20.19 -35.22 74.85
N VAL A 11 -21.36 -34.58 74.87
CA VAL A 11 -21.80 -33.67 73.80
C VAL A 11 -20.92 -32.42 73.79
N ALA A 12 -20.56 -31.85 74.95
CA ALA A 12 -19.66 -30.70 75.03
C ALA A 12 -18.23 -31.03 74.55
N LEU A 13 -17.69 -32.20 74.83
CA LEU A 13 -16.41 -32.70 74.34
C LEU A 13 -16.46 -32.90 72.81
N GLY A 14 -17.55 -33.47 72.30
CA GLY A 14 -17.76 -33.61 70.84
C GLY A 14 -17.83 -32.27 70.14
N ALA A 15 -18.58 -31.30 70.66
CA ALA A 15 -18.67 -29.96 70.14
C ALA A 15 -17.32 -29.21 70.15
N ALA A 16 -16.55 -29.34 71.22
CA ALA A 16 -15.20 -28.77 71.35
C ALA A 16 -14.23 -29.37 70.32
N ALA A 17 -14.30 -30.68 70.08
CA ALA A 17 -13.48 -31.36 69.08
C ALA A 17 -13.83 -30.88 67.64
N VAL A 18 -15.12 -30.78 67.32
CA VAL A 18 -15.57 -30.26 66.02
C VAL A 18 -15.16 -28.80 65.87
N ALA A 19 -15.29 -27.95 66.85
CA ALA A 19 -14.84 -26.55 66.81
C ALA A 19 -13.33 -26.42 66.60
N LEU A 20 -12.54 -27.29 67.23
CA LEU A 20 -11.09 -27.32 67.09
C LEU A 20 -10.67 -27.77 65.69
N ILE A 21 -11.35 -28.75 65.08
CA ILE A 21 -11.12 -29.22 63.73
C ILE A 21 -11.50 -28.11 62.76
N ALA A 22 -12.65 -27.45 62.91
CA ALA A 22 -13.08 -26.33 62.08
C ALA A 22 -12.12 -25.15 62.18
N PHE A 23 -11.60 -24.86 63.36
CA PHE A 23 -10.60 -23.80 63.54
C PHE A 23 -9.28 -24.09 62.81
N VAL A 24 -8.77 -25.34 62.97
CA VAL A 24 -7.55 -25.77 62.23
C VAL A 24 -7.74 -25.74 60.74
N LEU A 25 -8.88 -26.22 60.26
CA LEU A 25 -9.22 -26.14 58.84
C LEU A 25 -9.28 -24.67 58.31
N ALA A 26 -9.89 -23.78 59.08
CA ALA A 26 -9.95 -22.35 58.74
C ALA A 26 -8.55 -21.71 58.70
N LEU A 27 -7.68 -22.08 59.68
CA LEU A 27 -6.28 -21.62 59.66
C LEU A 27 -5.50 -22.13 58.45
N VAL A 28 -5.62 -23.42 58.12
CA VAL A 28 -4.96 -24.03 56.97
C VAL A 28 -5.45 -23.37 55.66
N LEU A 29 -6.76 -23.13 55.54
CA LEU A 29 -7.33 -22.48 54.36
C LEU A 29 -6.88 -21.03 54.24
N ALA A 30 -6.87 -20.30 55.35
CA ALA A 30 -6.36 -18.92 55.37
C ALA A 30 -4.87 -18.84 54.98
N PHE A 31 -4.06 -19.82 55.45
CA PHE A 31 -2.65 -19.90 55.09
C PHE A 31 -2.46 -20.26 53.61
N ARG A 32 -3.24 -21.19 53.08
CA ARG A 32 -3.22 -21.52 51.64
C ARG A 32 -3.62 -20.33 50.78
N ILE A 33 -4.69 -19.60 51.13
CA ILE A 33 -5.13 -18.42 50.40
C ILE A 33 -4.04 -17.33 50.43
N ARG A 34 -3.41 -17.09 51.58
CA ARG A 34 -2.31 -16.13 51.70
C ARG A 34 -1.11 -16.52 50.84
N ARG A 35 -0.76 -17.79 50.82
CA ARG A 35 0.34 -18.32 50.01
C ARG A 35 0.04 -18.18 48.51
N LEU A 36 -1.17 -18.57 48.07
CA LEU A 36 -1.58 -18.38 46.65
C LEU A 36 -1.53 -16.92 46.24
N ARG A 37 -2.00 -16.01 47.12
CA ARG A 37 -1.93 -14.57 46.84
C ARG A 37 -0.49 -14.05 46.85
N ALA A 38 0.40 -14.60 47.64
CA ALA A 38 1.82 -14.24 47.61
C ALA A 38 2.49 -14.74 46.33
N ASP A 39 2.21 -15.95 45.90
CA ASP A 39 2.74 -16.52 44.65
C ASP A 39 2.20 -15.76 43.44
N GLN A 40 0.93 -15.33 43.42
CA GLN A 40 0.37 -14.47 42.37
C GLN A 40 1.02 -13.07 42.33
N ARG A 41 1.35 -12.51 43.53
CA ARG A 41 2.04 -11.21 43.59
C ARG A 41 3.50 -11.31 43.18
N ALA A 42 4.15 -12.47 43.40
CA ALA A 42 5.54 -12.68 42.97
C ALA A 42 5.68 -12.82 41.45
N VAL A 43 4.64 -13.35 40.78
CA VAL A 43 4.65 -13.55 39.32
C VAL A 43 4.13 -12.31 38.58
N LEU A 44 3.16 -11.57 39.16
CA LEU A 44 2.46 -10.45 38.51
C LEU A 44 2.88 -9.06 39.04
N GLY A 45 3.75 -8.97 40.06
CA GLY A 45 4.10 -7.72 40.73
C GLY A 45 2.98 -7.16 41.63
N PRO A 46 3.24 -6.08 42.39
CA PRO A 46 2.26 -5.50 43.33
C PRO A 46 1.05 -4.85 42.63
N SER A 47 1.13 -4.57 41.32
CA SER A 47 0.09 -3.90 40.50
C SER A 47 -0.50 -4.81 39.42
N GLY A 48 -0.27 -6.11 39.44
CA GLY A 48 -0.40 -7.02 38.31
C GLY A 48 -1.76 -7.08 37.60
N ARG A 49 -2.83 -6.57 38.16
CA ARG A 49 -4.13 -6.46 37.49
C ARG A 49 -4.35 -5.12 36.84
N ASP A 50 -3.93 -4.05 37.50
CA ASP A 50 -4.04 -2.67 36.97
C ASP A 50 -3.02 -2.46 35.85
N ASP A 51 -1.84 -3.11 35.99
CA ASP A 51 -0.79 -3.12 34.95
C ASP A 51 -1.22 -3.86 33.67
N LEU A 52 -1.91 -5.01 33.81
CA LEU A 52 -2.42 -5.76 32.63
C LEU A 52 -3.50 -5.00 31.88
N VAL A 53 -4.42 -4.35 32.59
CA VAL A 53 -5.48 -3.54 31.96
C VAL A 53 -4.89 -2.28 31.32
N ALA A 54 -3.96 -1.61 31.99
CA ALA A 54 -3.25 -0.47 31.44
C ALA A 54 -2.42 -0.86 30.21
N HIS A 55 -1.74 -2.00 30.26
CA HIS A 55 -0.97 -2.51 29.12
C HIS A 55 -1.88 -2.90 27.94
N ALA A 56 -3.01 -3.57 28.19
CA ALA A 56 -3.99 -3.90 27.17
C ALA A 56 -4.59 -2.65 26.52
N SER A 57 -4.91 -1.62 27.32
CA SER A 57 -5.41 -0.36 26.76
C SER A 57 -4.36 0.40 25.94
N SER A 58 -3.10 0.37 26.36
CA SER A 58 -2.02 0.99 25.59
C SER A 58 -1.73 0.27 24.28
N LEU A 59 -1.82 -1.06 24.25
CA LEU A 59 -1.73 -1.85 23.04
C LEU A 59 -2.89 -1.57 22.09
N GLN A 60 -4.11 -1.46 22.61
CA GLN A 60 -5.27 -1.11 21.81
C GLN A 60 -5.12 0.28 21.16
N GLN A 61 -4.69 1.27 21.93
CA GLN A 61 -4.43 2.63 21.40
C GLN A 61 -3.31 2.64 20.36
N ALA A 62 -2.23 1.87 20.59
CA ALA A 62 -1.15 1.74 19.63
C ALA A 62 -1.61 1.05 18.32
N PHE A 63 -2.49 0.05 18.44
CA PHE A 63 -3.08 -0.62 17.28
C PHE A 63 -3.99 0.31 16.47
N GLU A 64 -4.86 1.06 17.14
CA GLU A 64 -5.72 2.05 16.49
C GLU A 64 -4.92 3.14 15.78
N ALA A 65 -3.90 3.68 16.45
CA ALA A 65 -3.00 4.67 15.85
C ALA A 65 -2.21 4.11 14.65
N LEU A 66 -1.82 2.84 14.70
CA LEU A 66 -1.18 2.17 13.58
C LEU A 66 -2.15 1.98 12.42
N HIS A 67 -3.39 1.57 12.72
CA HIS A 67 -4.44 1.37 11.72
C HIS A 67 -4.74 2.67 10.97
N GLU A 68 -5.00 3.76 11.69
CA GLU A 68 -5.19 5.10 11.09
C GLU A 68 -4.00 5.54 10.24
N ARG A 69 -2.77 5.25 10.71
CA ARG A 69 -1.56 5.58 9.95
C ARG A 69 -1.46 4.79 8.66
N VAL A 70 -1.78 3.49 8.69
CA VAL A 70 -1.75 2.62 7.51
C VAL A 70 -2.82 3.04 6.51
N GLU A 71 -4.06 3.31 6.95
CA GLU A 71 -5.12 3.81 6.09
C GLU A 71 -4.75 5.15 5.44
N GLY A 72 -4.28 6.10 6.23
CA GLY A 72 -3.83 7.39 5.69
C GLY A 72 -2.58 7.30 4.79
N MET A 73 -1.76 6.26 4.92
CA MET A 73 -0.68 5.99 3.96
C MET A 73 -1.22 5.39 2.67
N ALA A 74 -2.18 4.47 2.73
CA ALA A 74 -2.83 3.87 1.56
C ALA A 74 -3.52 4.95 0.71
N GLU A 75 -4.34 5.80 1.30
CA GLU A 75 -5.01 6.91 0.60
C GLU A 75 -4.02 7.87 -0.08
N ARG A 76 -2.92 8.22 0.62
CA ARG A 76 -1.88 9.08 0.02
C ARG A 76 -1.15 8.40 -1.13
N LEU A 77 -0.94 7.08 -1.03
CA LEU A 77 -0.28 6.30 -2.07
C LEU A 77 -1.18 6.21 -3.30
N ASP A 78 -2.46 5.91 -3.12
CA ASP A 78 -3.46 5.87 -4.21
C ASP A 78 -3.58 7.21 -4.93
N ALA A 79 -3.66 8.31 -4.19
CA ALA A 79 -3.69 9.65 -4.78
C ALA A 79 -2.42 9.98 -5.57
N ARG A 80 -1.25 9.56 -5.08
CA ARG A 80 0.02 9.75 -5.80
C ARG A 80 0.14 8.85 -7.03
N MET A 81 -0.37 7.62 -6.94
CA MET A 81 -0.40 6.70 -8.08
C MET A 81 -1.31 7.25 -9.19
N GLY A 82 -2.53 7.68 -8.87
CA GLY A 82 -3.43 8.28 -9.85
C GLY A 82 -2.83 9.51 -10.53
N ALA A 83 -2.21 10.41 -9.78
CA ALA A 83 -1.52 11.56 -10.36
C ALA A 83 -0.28 11.19 -11.19
N ALA A 84 0.38 10.09 -10.87
CA ALA A 84 1.50 9.59 -11.68
C ALA A 84 1.02 8.91 -12.97
N GLU A 85 -0.05 8.14 -12.91
CA GLU A 85 -0.70 7.53 -14.08
C GLU A 85 -1.17 8.60 -15.06
N GLU A 86 -1.89 9.62 -14.60
CA GLU A 86 -2.33 10.75 -15.45
C GLU A 86 -1.15 11.46 -16.14
N ARG A 87 -0.02 11.63 -15.45
CA ARG A 87 1.18 12.22 -16.04
C ARG A 87 1.87 11.27 -17.02
N ILE A 88 1.83 9.98 -16.80
CA ILE A 88 2.39 8.96 -17.70
C ILE A 88 1.55 8.88 -18.95
N ASP A 89 0.22 8.90 -18.83
CA ASP A 89 -0.70 8.85 -19.97
C ASP A 89 -0.53 10.05 -20.91
N GLY A 90 -0.20 11.22 -20.38
CA GLY A 90 0.12 12.41 -21.17
C GLY A 90 1.59 12.52 -21.60
N ALA A 91 2.45 11.57 -21.24
CA ALA A 91 3.83 11.55 -21.70
C ALA A 91 3.95 10.92 -23.10
N ILE A 92 5.03 11.25 -23.83
CA ILE A 92 5.29 10.64 -25.13
C ILE A 92 5.56 9.15 -24.94
N ALA A 93 4.59 8.31 -25.34
CA ALA A 93 4.64 6.86 -25.28
C ALA A 93 5.07 6.23 -26.61
N TYR A 94 4.67 6.82 -27.72
CA TYR A 94 4.90 6.31 -29.05
C TYR A 94 5.69 7.34 -29.88
N ARG A 95 6.68 6.84 -30.64
CA ARG A 95 7.50 7.68 -31.52
C ARG A 95 7.95 6.91 -32.74
N ALA A 96 7.98 7.59 -33.87
CA ALA A 96 8.57 7.06 -35.10
C ALA A 96 9.18 8.17 -35.94
N LEU A 97 10.22 7.83 -36.68
CA LEU A 97 10.90 8.70 -37.62
C LEU A 97 10.89 8.05 -39.00
N VAL A 98 10.31 8.74 -39.97
CA VAL A 98 10.34 8.35 -41.36
C VAL A 98 11.24 9.33 -42.15
N ARG A 99 12.17 8.80 -42.94
CA ARG A 99 13.05 9.56 -43.83
C ARG A 99 12.66 9.31 -45.26
N TYR A 100 12.66 10.34 -46.06
CA TYR A 100 12.24 10.26 -47.46
C TYR A 100 12.90 11.36 -48.34
N ASP A 101 12.83 11.18 -49.66
CA ASP A 101 13.21 12.21 -50.62
C ASP A 101 11.95 12.91 -51.17
N ALA A 102 11.66 14.10 -50.66
CA ALA A 102 10.45 14.84 -51.02
C ALA A 102 10.45 15.37 -52.46
N TYR A 103 11.61 15.51 -53.09
CA TYR A 103 11.77 16.15 -54.40
C TYR A 103 12.36 15.24 -55.48
N GLY A 104 12.73 14.00 -55.15
CA GLY A 104 13.40 13.08 -56.07
C GLY A 104 14.78 13.60 -56.51
N GLU A 105 15.36 14.51 -55.77
CA GLU A 105 16.71 15.02 -56.02
C GLU A 105 17.72 14.08 -55.34
N LEU A 106 18.85 13.82 -56.00
CA LEU A 106 19.95 12.96 -55.53
C LEU A 106 20.62 13.41 -54.20
N SER A 107 19.92 14.15 -53.37
CA SER A 107 20.40 14.74 -52.13
C SER A 107 20.25 13.83 -50.90
N GLY A 108 19.79 12.59 -51.06
CA GLY A 108 19.80 11.51 -50.06
C GLY A 108 18.86 11.75 -48.88
N HIS A 109 17.57 11.38 -48.99
CA HIS A 109 16.56 11.24 -47.90
C HIS A 109 16.70 12.24 -46.74
N GLN A 110 16.83 13.53 -47.06
CA GLN A 110 17.04 14.57 -46.04
C GLN A 110 15.73 15.04 -45.40
N SER A 111 14.60 14.81 -46.08
CA SER A 111 13.28 15.10 -45.52
C SER A 111 12.90 14.06 -44.48
N THR A 112 12.22 14.49 -43.45
CA THR A 112 11.85 13.63 -42.32
C THR A 112 10.48 13.97 -41.77
N SER A 113 9.72 12.95 -41.40
CA SER A 113 8.50 13.09 -40.59
C SER A 113 8.66 12.36 -39.26
N LEU A 114 8.43 13.06 -38.18
CA LEU A 114 8.56 12.55 -36.79
C LEU A 114 7.19 12.59 -36.13
N ALA A 115 6.68 11.44 -35.75
CA ALA A 115 5.48 11.31 -34.91
C ALA A 115 5.87 11.15 -33.43
N LEU A 116 5.20 11.91 -32.55
CA LEU A 116 5.34 11.88 -31.11
C LEU A 116 3.93 11.85 -30.50
N LEU A 117 3.54 10.70 -29.93
CA LEU A 117 2.19 10.47 -29.44
C LEU A 117 2.21 9.99 -27.99
N ASP A 118 1.18 10.34 -27.23
CA ASP A 118 0.94 9.86 -25.87
C ASP A 118 0.26 8.49 -25.87
N ALA A 119 -0.07 7.97 -24.67
CA ALA A 119 -0.76 6.70 -24.50
C ALA A 119 -2.18 6.70 -25.10
N GLY A 120 -2.83 7.86 -25.22
CA GLY A 120 -4.11 8.06 -25.89
C GLY A 120 -4.01 8.23 -27.42
N HIS A 121 -2.83 7.97 -27.99
CA HIS A 121 -2.54 8.14 -29.42
C HIS A 121 -2.70 9.60 -29.92
N SER A 122 -2.58 10.55 -29.02
CA SER A 122 -2.69 11.98 -29.30
C SER A 122 -1.33 12.66 -29.17
N GLY A 123 -1.08 13.68 -29.95
CA GLY A 123 0.21 14.37 -29.95
C GLY A 123 0.47 15.17 -31.19
N VAL A 124 1.68 15.09 -31.73
CA VAL A 124 2.09 15.92 -32.89
C VAL A 124 2.89 15.11 -33.91
N VAL A 125 2.74 15.48 -35.15
CA VAL A 125 3.65 15.11 -36.23
C VAL A 125 4.40 16.34 -36.70
N LEU A 126 5.73 16.24 -36.73
CA LEU A 126 6.63 17.25 -37.27
C LEU A 126 7.23 16.75 -38.58
N SER A 127 7.13 17.54 -39.64
CA SER A 127 7.71 17.23 -40.93
C SER A 127 8.69 18.31 -41.33
N SER A 128 9.92 17.90 -41.57
CA SER A 128 10.96 18.75 -42.17
C SER A 128 11.16 18.36 -43.63
N ILE A 129 10.74 19.23 -44.53
CA ILE A 129 10.95 19.05 -45.96
C ILE A 129 12.17 19.84 -46.36
N ALA A 130 13.21 19.14 -46.75
CA ALA A 130 14.51 19.72 -47.10
C ALA A 130 14.80 19.59 -48.58
N ASN A 131 15.35 20.67 -49.17
CA ASN A 131 16.01 20.68 -50.46
C ASN A 131 17.44 21.22 -50.28
N ARG A 132 18.18 21.43 -51.41
CA ARG A 132 19.59 21.87 -51.33
C ARG A 132 19.83 23.22 -50.69
N GLU A 133 18.82 24.08 -50.68
CA GLU A 133 18.98 25.49 -50.26
C GLU A 133 18.14 25.83 -49.03
N THR A 134 17.02 25.15 -48.85
CA THR A 134 16.06 25.47 -47.77
C THR A 134 15.47 24.23 -47.12
N ALA A 135 15.11 24.38 -45.84
CA ALA A 135 14.29 23.41 -45.16
C ALA A 135 13.04 24.11 -44.61
N ARG A 136 11.89 23.45 -44.73
CA ARG A 136 10.62 23.93 -44.19
C ARG A 136 10.14 22.95 -43.14
N LEU A 137 9.75 23.48 -42.01
CA LEU A 137 9.20 22.70 -40.90
C LEU A 137 7.68 22.92 -40.83
N TYR A 138 6.95 21.82 -40.77
CA TYR A 138 5.51 21.78 -40.57
C TYR A 138 5.22 21.00 -39.29
N CYS A 139 4.15 21.39 -38.57
CA CYS A 139 3.68 20.70 -37.39
C CYS A 139 2.17 20.54 -37.48
N LYS A 140 1.67 19.32 -37.29
CA LYS A 140 0.24 19.01 -37.27
C LYS A 140 -0.12 18.28 -35.97
N GLN A 141 -1.30 18.56 -35.44
CA GLN A 141 -1.82 17.84 -34.32
C GLN A 141 -2.44 16.52 -34.77
N VAL A 142 -2.32 15.52 -33.86
CA VAL A 142 -2.91 14.20 -34.03
C VAL A 142 -3.77 13.94 -32.79
N HIS A 143 -5.01 13.50 -32.99
CA HIS A 143 -5.94 13.10 -31.99
C HIS A 143 -6.39 11.66 -32.24
N ALA A 144 -6.20 10.78 -31.25
CA ALA A 144 -6.57 9.36 -31.32
C ALA A 144 -6.05 8.66 -32.60
N GLY A 145 -4.85 9.02 -33.07
CA GLY A 145 -4.22 8.44 -34.24
C GLY A 145 -4.60 9.12 -35.57
N GLU A 146 -5.50 10.10 -35.57
CA GLU A 146 -5.95 10.83 -36.74
C GLU A 146 -5.44 12.27 -36.73
N GLY A 147 -4.98 12.76 -37.85
CA GLY A 147 -4.54 14.16 -38.00
C GLY A 147 -5.72 15.14 -37.95
N GLU A 148 -5.58 16.23 -37.18
CA GLU A 148 -6.54 17.35 -37.23
C GLU A 148 -6.62 17.98 -38.66
N LEU A 149 -5.48 18.01 -39.34
CA LEU A 149 -5.36 18.35 -40.76
C LEU A 149 -4.98 17.09 -41.53
N GLU A 150 -5.29 17.09 -42.84
CA GLU A 150 -4.88 16.01 -43.74
C GLU A 150 -3.37 15.76 -43.62
N LEU A 151 -3.00 14.53 -43.28
CA LEU A 151 -1.59 14.11 -43.19
C LEU A 151 -1.06 13.76 -44.57
N SER A 152 0.21 14.10 -44.83
CA SER A 152 0.88 13.56 -46.02
C SER A 152 1.07 12.05 -45.89
N PRO A 153 1.33 11.31 -46.98
CA PRO A 153 1.61 9.87 -46.91
C PRO A 153 2.72 9.51 -45.91
N GLU A 154 3.78 10.31 -45.84
CA GLU A 154 4.93 10.11 -44.97
C GLU A 154 4.60 10.43 -43.48
N GLU A 155 3.75 11.44 -43.27
CA GLU A 155 3.24 11.78 -41.94
C GLU A 155 2.31 10.68 -41.43
N ALA A 156 1.40 10.19 -42.28
CA ALA A 156 0.51 9.07 -41.92
C ALA A 156 1.29 7.80 -41.66
N GLU A 157 2.34 7.54 -42.42
CA GLU A 157 3.23 6.39 -42.20
C GLU A 157 4.00 6.52 -40.89
N ALA A 158 4.48 7.72 -40.55
CA ALA A 158 5.12 7.96 -39.24
C ALA A 158 4.16 7.67 -38.06
N VAL A 159 2.90 8.10 -38.15
CA VAL A 159 1.86 7.79 -37.15
C VAL A 159 1.63 6.29 -37.10
N ARG A 160 1.45 5.62 -38.23
CA ARG A 160 1.21 4.17 -38.29
C ARG A 160 2.35 3.37 -37.66
N ILE A 161 3.60 3.71 -37.95
CA ILE A 161 4.78 3.04 -37.36
C ILE A 161 4.85 3.31 -35.87
N ALA A 162 4.62 4.55 -35.43
CA ALA A 162 4.58 4.87 -34.01
C ALA A 162 3.59 3.99 -33.25
N LEU A 163 2.37 3.80 -33.77
CA LEU A 163 1.30 3.02 -33.17
C LEU A 163 1.53 1.50 -33.28
N SER A 164 2.29 1.02 -34.26
CA SER A 164 2.63 -0.40 -34.38
C SER A 164 3.59 -0.89 -33.29
N GLY A 165 4.24 0.02 -32.58
CA GLY A 165 5.26 -0.32 -31.59
C GLY A 165 6.60 -0.76 -32.20
N GLU A 166 6.75 -0.66 -33.50
CA GLU A 166 8.02 -0.89 -34.18
C GLU A 166 8.99 0.25 -33.84
N VAL A 167 9.99 -0.05 -33.03
CA VAL A 167 11.05 0.92 -32.71
C VAL A 167 12.03 0.97 -33.88
N GLY A 168 11.90 1.98 -34.74
CA GLY A 168 12.82 2.12 -35.86
C GLY A 168 12.65 3.41 -36.67
N SER A 169 13.68 3.78 -37.37
CA SER A 169 13.58 4.74 -38.50
C SER A 169 13.38 3.94 -39.78
N VAL A 170 12.33 4.26 -40.52
CA VAL A 170 12.08 3.71 -41.87
C VAL A 170 12.50 4.74 -42.90
N THR A 171 13.18 4.29 -43.94
CA THR A 171 13.50 5.10 -45.10
C THR A 171 12.59 4.66 -46.24
N LEU A 172 11.86 5.61 -46.82
CA LEU A 172 11.02 5.39 -48.00
C LEU A 172 11.81 5.81 -49.23
N ASP A 173 11.88 4.92 -50.20
CA ASP A 173 12.53 5.15 -51.50
C ASP A 173 11.63 5.97 -52.45
#